data_c82ebcaa0489e6f9253f48d547d3d7bd
#
_entry.id   c82ebcaa0489e6f9253f48d547d3d7bd
#
_cell.length_a   1.000
_cell.length_b   1.000
_cell.length_c   1.000
_cell.angle_alpha   90.00
_cell.angle_beta   90.00
_cell.angle_gamma   90.00
#
_symmetry.space_group_name_H-M   'P 1'
#
loop_
_entity.id
_entity.type
_entity.pdbx_description
1 polymer ?
#
loop_
_entity_poly.entity_id
_entity_poly.type
_entity_poly.pdbx_seq_one_letter_code
_entity_poly.pdbx_strand_id
1 'polypeptide(L)'
;MYKNFLPNKILSSNNKLINILLVLMVLVVFIGLIFGLFISPSDYVQGDAVRIMYVHVPASFIALGCFAFIGIASILNLIFRIKFVTLMAKSLAPIGCVFSIVSIVTGSLWGKPTWGTWWVWDARLTSMALLFLFYLAYIFSWKLIKDFQKANKISSFIGIIGSFNLPVIKYSVDWWNTLHQPSSLTLTSAPTIHYTMLIPLIVMFIGMVIYSLIIFLMNYKTELIKFKLNKKTPK
;
A
#
# COMPACT_ATOMS: atom_id res chain seq x y z
N MET A 1 -11.09 12.84 -19.28
CA MET A 1 -10.05 12.42 -18.34
C MET A 1 -9.72 10.91 -18.43
N TYR A 2 -10.68 10.00 -18.55
CA TYR A 2 -10.41 8.56 -18.58
C TYR A 2 -9.78 8.02 -19.89
N LYS A 3 -9.81 8.76 -21.00
CA LYS A 3 -9.15 8.40 -22.26
C LYS A 3 -7.63 8.15 -22.13
N ASN A 4 -6.99 8.71 -21.10
CA ASN A 4 -5.55 8.52 -20.86
C ASN A 4 -5.20 7.18 -20.20
N PHE A 5 -6.17 6.52 -19.59
CA PHE A 5 -6.02 5.19 -18.99
C PHE A 5 -6.47 4.05 -19.91
N LEU A 6 -6.78 4.35 -21.17
CA LEU A 6 -7.11 3.31 -22.15
C LEU A 6 -5.88 2.40 -22.37
N PRO A 7 -6.10 1.08 -22.41
CA PRO A 7 -5.02 0.09 -22.56
C PRO A 7 -4.04 0.38 -23.70
N ASN A 8 -4.52 0.90 -24.83
CA ASN A 8 -3.67 1.21 -25.98
C ASN A 8 -2.72 2.38 -25.72
N LYS A 9 -3.14 3.38 -24.95
CA LYS A 9 -2.32 4.56 -24.65
C LYS A 9 -1.24 4.25 -23.60
N ILE A 10 -1.55 3.41 -22.63
CA ILE A 10 -0.56 2.92 -21.67
C ILE A 10 0.46 2.01 -22.33
N LEU A 11 0.04 1.17 -23.28
CA LEU A 11 0.96 0.31 -24.04
C LEU A 11 1.90 1.09 -24.94
N SER A 12 1.45 2.22 -25.50
CA SER A 12 2.25 3.13 -26.33
C SER A 12 3.00 4.19 -25.50
N SER A 13 2.77 4.24 -24.18
CA SER A 13 3.43 5.21 -23.30
C SER A 13 4.94 5.06 -23.34
N ASN A 14 5.60 6.14 -23.69
CA ASN A 14 7.04 6.24 -23.77
C ASN A 14 7.65 6.08 -22.36
N ASN A 15 8.78 5.41 -22.25
CA ASN A 15 9.52 5.25 -20.99
C ASN A 15 9.96 6.61 -20.36
N LYS A 16 9.84 7.70 -21.13
CA LYS A 16 10.18 9.07 -20.68
C LYS A 16 9.46 9.48 -19.40
N LEU A 17 8.15 9.20 -19.29
CA LEU A 17 7.39 9.50 -18.05
C LEU A 17 7.93 8.71 -16.84
N ILE A 18 8.20 7.41 -17.03
CA ILE A 18 8.75 6.56 -15.97
C ILE A 18 10.12 7.08 -15.53
N ASN A 19 10.99 7.47 -16.48
CA ASN A 19 12.30 8.01 -16.15
C ASN A 19 12.21 9.34 -15.38
N ILE A 20 11.29 10.24 -15.76
CA ILE A 20 11.04 11.48 -15.00
C ILE A 20 10.57 11.17 -13.58
N LEU A 21 9.60 10.26 -13.44
CA LEU A 21 9.10 9.86 -12.12
C LEU A 21 10.19 9.19 -11.27
N LEU A 22 11.08 8.40 -11.87
CA LEU A 22 12.23 7.78 -11.15
C LEU A 22 13.18 8.84 -10.59
N VAL A 23 13.57 9.82 -11.40
CA VAL A 23 14.43 10.92 -10.94
C VAL A 23 13.76 11.70 -9.81
N LEU A 24 12.48 12.05 -10.00
CA LEU A 24 11.71 12.78 -8.99
C LEU A 24 11.59 11.96 -7.70
N MET A 25 11.30 10.67 -7.80
CA MET A 25 11.20 9.78 -6.64
C MET A 25 12.52 9.73 -5.86
N VAL A 26 13.66 9.55 -6.54
CA VAL A 26 14.97 9.50 -5.89
C VAL A 26 15.25 10.80 -5.14
N LEU A 27 15.01 11.96 -5.78
CA LEU A 27 15.21 13.27 -5.16
C LEU A 27 14.32 13.47 -3.93
N VAL A 28 13.02 13.17 -4.05
CA VAL A 28 12.05 13.35 -2.96
C VAL A 28 12.35 12.42 -1.79
N VAL A 29 12.65 11.13 -2.05
CA VAL A 29 13.01 10.17 -0.99
C VAL A 29 14.32 10.57 -0.31
N PHE A 30 15.33 10.98 -1.09
CA PHE A 30 16.63 11.43 -0.55
C PHE A 30 16.46 12.65 0.38
N ILE A 31 15.70 13.66 -0.07
CA ILE A 31 15.35 14.83 0.75
C ILE A 31 14.60 14.39 2.01
N GLY A 32 13.58 13.54 1.86
CA GLY A 32 12.80 13.02 2.98
C GLY A 32 13.63 12.27 4.02
N LEU A 33 14.60 11.46 3.57
CA LEU A 33 15.53 10.75 4.46
C LEU A 33 16.47 11.71 5.20
N ILE A 34 17.04 12.71 4.50
CA ILE A 34 17.90 13.70 5.17
C ILE A 34 17.11 14.45 6.24
N PHE A 35 15.95 14.97 5.89
CA PHE A 35 15.11 15.71 6.84
C PHE A 35 14.63 14.82 7.99
N GLY A 36 14.17 13.61 7.69
CA GLY A 36 13.63 12.69 8.70
C GLY A 36 14.70 12.12 9.64
N LEU A 37 15.87 11.77 9.12
CA LEU A 37 16.90 11.09 9.93
C LEU A 37 17.89 12.04 10.62
N PHE A 38 18.16 13.22 10.04
CA PHE A 38 19.22 14.11 10.54
C PHE A 38 18.72 15.47 11.02
N ILE A 39 17.65 16.01 10.46
CA ILE A 39 17.17 17.38 10.76
C ILE A 39 15.98 17.35 11.73
N SER A 40 15.08 16.37 11.60
CA SER A 40 13.92 16.24 12.48
C SER A 40 14.34 16.07 13.94
N PRO A 41 13.68 16.76 14.90
CA PRO A 41 13.96 16.58 16.31
C PRO A 41 13.63 15.15 16.78
N SER A 42 14.28 14.73 17.85
CA SER A 42 13.89 13.52 18.61
C SER A 42 12.58 13.80 19.35
N ASP A 43 11.77 12.73 19.55
CA ASP A 43 10.59 12.81 20.40
C ASP A 43 10.96 12.79 21.89
N TYR A 44 10.24 13.52 22.72
CA TYR A 44 10.56 13.61 24.15
C TYR A 44 10.27 12.32 24.93
N VAL A 45 9.39 11.44 24.43
CA VAL A 45 9.09 10.13 25.04
C VAL A 45 9.86 9.01 24.37
N GLN A 46 9.89 9.01 23.01
CA GLN A 46 10.41 7.90 22.21
C GLN A 46 11.86 8.10 21.75
N GLY A 47 12.43 9.27 21.99
CA GLY A 47 13.78 9.61 21.54
C GLY A 47 13.89 9.50 20.02
N ASP A 48 15.02 8.96 19.54
CA ASP A 48 15.29 8.79 18.11
C ASP A 48 14.52 7.64 17.47
N ALA A 49 13.90 6.74 18.26
CA ALA A 49 13.08 5.66 17.71
C ALA A 49 11.89 6.18 16.89
N VAL A 50 11.41 7.39 17.19
CA VAL A 50 10.35 8.07 16.41
C VAL A 50 10.68 8.20 14.94
N ARG A 51 11.96 8.28 14.56
CA ARG A 51 12.40 8.43 13.15
C ARG A 51 11.97 7.28 12.25
N ILE A 52 11.66 6.11 12.84
CA ILE A 52 11.11 4.96 12.12
C ILE A 52 9.75 5.31 11.47
N MET A 53 9.01 6.28 12.03
CA MET A 53 7.71 6.69 11.49
C MET A 53 7.79 7.17 10.04
N TYR A 54 8.91 7.75 9.61
CA TYR A 54 9.08 8.27 8.24
C TYR A 54 9.04 7.18 7.17
N VAL A 55 9.25 5.93 7.56
CA VAL A 55 9.09 4.76 6.69
C VAL A 55 7.80 4.00 7.05
N HIS A 56 7.57 3.76 8.34
CA HIS A 56 6.46 2.95 8.83
C HIS A 56 5.07 3.52 8.46
N VAL A 57 4.85 4.80 8.74
CA VAL A 57 3.55 5.42 8.53
C VAL A 57 3.19 5.49 7.04
N PRO A 58 4.04 5.98 6.13
CA PRO A 58 3.77 5.93 4.70
C PRO A 58 3.54 4.51 4.17
N ALA A 59 4.35 3.53 4.60
CA ALA A 59 4.19 2.14 4.19
C ALA A 59 2.83 1.58 4.59
N SER A 60 2.40 1.84 5.83
CA SER A 60 1.09 1.42 6.34
C SER A 60 -0.06 2.03 5.52
N PHE A 61 -0.01 3.34 5.23
CA PHE A 61 -1.03 4.00 4.42
C PHE A 61 -1.11 3.43 3.00
N ILE A 62 0.03 3.15 2.36
CA ILE A 62 0.05 2.57 1.02
C ILE A 62 -0.51 1.13 1.05
N ALA A 63 -0.13 0.32 2.04
CA ALA A 63 -0.67 -1.02 2.19
C ALA A 63 -2.20 -0.99 2.34
N LEU A 64 -2.73 -0.16 3.24
CA LEU A 64 -4.18 -0.02 3.43
C LEU A 64 -4.88 0.51 2.18
N GLY A 65 -4.33 1.56 1.54
CA GLY A 65 -4.90 2.17 0.35
C GLY A 65 -4.94 1.23 -0.86
N CYS A 66 -3.89 0.45 -1.09
CA CYS A 66 -3.87 -0.56 -2.13
C CYS A 66 -4.94 -1.64 -1.90
N PHE A 67 -5.12 -2.10 -0.65
CA PHE A 67 -6.14 -3.11 -0.38
C PHE A 67 -7.55 -2.55 -0.45
N ALA A 68 -7.76 -1.31 -0.01
CA ALA A 68 -9.04 -0.61 -0.19
C ALA A 68 -9.43 -0.51 -1.68
N PHE A 69 -8.46 -0.16 -2.55
CA PHE A 69 -8.69 -0.18 -3.99
C PHE A 69 -9.02 -1.58 -4.50
N ILE A 70 -8.32 -2.64 -4.03
CA ILE A 70 -8.60 -4.03 -4.40
C ILE A 70 -10.04 -4.40 -4.02
N GLY A 71 -10.49 -4.03 -2.82
CA GLY A 71 -11.86 -4.28 -2.37
C GLY A 71 -12.91 -3.61 -3.26
N ILE A 72 -12.75 -2.31 -3.51
CA ILE A 72 -13.65 -1.53 -4.39
C ILE A 72 -13.63 -2.13 -5.81
N ALA A 73 -12.45 -2.39 -6.35
CA ALA A 73 -12.28 -3.00 -7.67
C ALA A 73 -12.95 -4.38 -7.77
N SER A 74 -12.89 -5.16 -6.69
CA SER A 74 -13.52 -6.48 -6.60
C SER A 74 -15.05 -6.39 -6.63
N ILE A 75 -15.64 -5.44 -5.90
CA ILE A 75 -17.08 -5.17 -5.94
C ILE A 75 -17.50 -4.74 -7.34
N LEU A 76 -16.81 -3.74 -7.92
CA LEU A 76 -17.12 -3.25 -9.27
C LEU A 76 -16.99 -4.36 -10.33
N ASN A 77 -15.99 -5.24 -10.17
CA ASN A 77 -15.82 -6.36 -11.08
C ASN A 77 -16.94 -7.41 -10.97
N LEU A 78 -17.39 -7.76 -9.77
CA LEU A 78 -18.48 -8.75 -9.60
C LEU A 78 -19.82 -8.21 -10.13
N ILE A 79 -20.08 -6.91 -9.95
CA ILE A 79 -21.34 -6.27 -10.39
C ILE A 79 -21.30 -5.98 -11.90
N PHE A 80 -20.25 -5.29 -12.37
CA PHE A 80 -20.19 -4.74 -13.73
C PHE A 80 -19.28 -5.53 -14.68
N ARG A 81 -18.54 -6.53 -14.18
CA ARG A 81 -17.59 -7.37 -14.95
C ARG A 81 -16.53 -6.56 -15.70
N ILE A 82 -16.01 -5.49 -15.10
CA ILE A 82 -15.05 -4.56 -15.69
C ILE A 82 -13.63 -5.15 -15.62
N LYS A 83 -13.19 -5.83 -16.68
CA LYS A 83 -11.88 -6.50 -16.76
C LYS A 83 -10.68 -5.58 -16.50
N PHE A 84 -10.78 -4.34 -16.91
CA PHE A 84 -9.72 -3.34 -16.75
C PHE A 84 -9.47 -3.02 -15.27
N VAL A 85 -10.51 -2.85 -14.45
CA VAL A 85 -10.40 -2.60 -13.01
C VAL A 85 -9.79 -3.81 -12.30
N THR A 86 -10.12 -5.01 -12.74
CA THR A 86 -9.51 -6.26 -12.26
C THR A 86 -7.98 -6.29 -12.49
N LEU A 87 -7.53 -5.91 -13.71
CA LEU A 87 -6.10 -5.88 -14.01
C LEU A 87 -5.36 -4.82 -13.20
N MET A 88 -6.00 -3.68 -12.90
CA MET A 88 -5.45 -2.66 -11.99
C MET A 88 -5.28 -3.23 -10.58
N ALA A 89 -6.32 -3.85 -10.02
CA ALA A 89 -6.27 -4.48 -8.70
C ALA A 89 -5.18 -5.56 -8.61
N LYS A 90 -5.09 -6.42 -9.63
CA LYS A 90 -4.03 -7.42 -9.75
C LYS A 90 -2.63 -6.80 -9.76
N SER A 91 -2.47 -5.65 -10.40
CA SER A 91 -1.19 -4.94 -10.50
C SER A 91 -0.79 -4.23 -9.21
N LEU A 92 -1.75 -3.82 -8.39
CA LEU A 92 -1.53 -3.18 -7.08
C LEU A 92 -1.23 -4.18 -5.97
N ALA A 93 -1.74 -5.41 -6.06
CA ALA A 93 -1.62 -6.38 -4.98
C ALA A 93 -0.16 -6.67 -4.55
N PRO A 94 0.82 -6.86 -5.44
CA PRO A 94 2.22 -7.05 -5.04
C PRO A 94 2.80 -5.83 -4.31
N ILE A 95 2.39 -4.61 -4.70
CA ILE A 95 2.85 -3.37 -4.07
C ILE A 95 2.35 -3.31 -2.63
N GLY A 96 1.04 -3.44 -2.43
CA GLY A 96 0.46 -3.44 -1.10
C GLY A 96 0.99 -4.55 -0.20
N CYS A 97 1.26 -5.74 -0.77
CA CYS A 97 1.88 -6.86 -0.07
C CYS A 97 3.28 -6.50 0.45
N VAL A 98 4.14 -5.91 -0.37
CA VAL A 98 5.49 -5.47 0.06
C VAL A 98 5.39 -4.39 1.13
N PHE A 99 4.53 -3.39 0.96
CA PHE A 99 4.36 -2.33 1.95
C PHE A 99 3.75 -2.83 3.26
N SER A 100 2.92 -3.88 3.24
CA SER A 100 2.44 -4.51 4.48
C SER A 100 3.58 -5.20 5.26
N ILE A 101 4.53 -5.86 4.56
CA ILE A 101 5.74 -6.42 5.19
C ILE A 101 6.61 -5.29 5.77
N VAL A 102 6.86 -4.23 4.99
CA VAL A 102 7.64 -3.08 5.46
C VAL A 102 6.99 -2.48 6.71
N SER A 103 5.66 -2.32 6.73
CA SER A 103 4.93 -1.83 7.89
C SER A 103 5.09 -2.76 9.11
N ILE A 104 4.94 -4.07 8.96
CA ILE A 104 5.10 -5.04 10.05
C ILE A 104 6.53 -5.00 10.61
N VAL A 105 7.54 -5.06 9.74
CA VAL A 105 8.96 -5.08 10.16
C VAL A 105 9.34 -3.78 10.85
N THR A 106 9.02 -2.62 10.26
CA THR A 106 9.33 -1.32 10.86
C THR A 106 8.53 -1.07 12.13
N GLY A 107 7.29 -1.56 12.21
CA GLY A 107 6.48 -1.53 13.43
C GLY A 107 7.10 -2.35 14.57
N SER A 108 7.62 -3.54 14.27
CA SER A 108 8.35 -4.36 15.25
C SER A 108 9.65 -3.69 15.72
N LEU A 109 10.42 -3.10 14.80
CA LEU A 109 11.63 -2.34 15.12
C LEU A 109 11.33 -1.11 16.00
N TRP A 110 10.20 -0.45 15.78
CA TRP A 110 9.75 0.68 16.58
C TRP A 110 9.17 0.24 17.94
N GLY A 111 8.45 -0.88 17.96
CA GLY A 111 7.87 -1.44 19.18
C GLY A 111 8.90 -1.87 20.21
N LYS A 112 10.06 -2.39 19.78
CA LYS A 112 11.09 -2.88 20.71
C LYS A 112 11.61 -1.80 21.68
N PRO A 113 12.04 -0.61 21.26
CA PRO A 113 12.45 0.46 22.16
C PRO A 113 11.27 1.13 22.90
N THR A 114 10.07 1.16 22.33
CA THR A 114 8.92 1.87 22.91
C THR A 114 8.11 1.02 23.88
N TRP A 115 7.96 -0.27 23.62
CA TRP A 115 7.12 -1.21 24.39
C TRP A 115 7.91 -2.34 25.05
N GLY A 116 9.22 -2.43 24.81
CA GLY A 116 10.08 -3.50 25.34
C GLY A 116 9.98 -4.84 24.59
N THR A 117 9.07 -4.96 23.62
CA THR A 117 8.83 -6.20 22.86
C THR A 117 8.77 -5.94 21.36
N TRP A 118 9.13 -6.97 20.56
CA TRP A 118 9.05 -6.92 19.10
C TRP A 118 7.62 -7.06 18.57
N TRP A 119 6.75 -7.73 19.33
CA TRP A 119 5.40 -8.04 18.89
C TRP A 119 4.45 -8.16 20.08
N VAL A 120 3.23 -7.71 19.89
CA VAL A 120 2.09 -7.90 20.78
C VAL A 120 0.91 -8.38 19.96
N TRP A 121 0.19 -9.37 20.47
CA TRP A 121 -1.03 -9.86 19.84
C TRP A 121 -2.23 -8.96 20.15
N ASP A 122 -2.12 -7.69 19.82
CA ASP A 122 -3.23 -6.75 19.90
C ASP A 122 -4.04 -6.72 18.59
N ALA A 123 -5.17 -6.01 18.62
CA ALA A 123 -6.07 -5.97 17.47
C ALA A 123 -5.41 -5.29 16.24
N ARG A 124 -4.53 -4.29 16.42
CA ARG A 124 -3.90 -3.56 15.31
C ARG A 124 -2.81 -4.39 14.64
N LEU A 125 -1.89 -4.95 15.40
CA LEU A 125 -0.79 -5.72 14.85
C LEU A 125 -1.30 -7.01 14.21
N THR A 126 -2.22 -7.71 14.92
CA THR A 126 -2.83 -8.95 14.41
C THR A 126 -3.61 -8.71 13.11
N SER A 127 -4.42 -7.65 13.05
CA SER A 127 -5.16 -7.32 11.82
C SER A 127 -4.25 -6.86 10.68
N MET A 128 -3.10 -6.23 10.97
CA MET A 128 -2.12 -5.90 9.94
C MET A 128 -1.42 -7.15 9.39
N ALA A 129 -1.09 -8.13 10.25
CA ALA A 129 -0.59 -9.43 9.81
C ALA A 129 -1.63 -10.20 8.97
N LEU A 130 -2.90 -10.14 9.37
CA LEU A 130 -4.01 -10.72 8.60
C LEU A 130 -4.16 -10.05 7.22
N LEU A 131 -3.98 -8.74 7.13
CA LEU A 131 -3.98 -8.01 5.84
C LEU A 131 -2.90 -8.55 4.91
N PHE A 132 -1.69 -8.79 5.43
CA PHE A 132 -0.61 -9.42 4.66
C PHE A 132 -1.01 -10.80 4.13
N LEU A 133 -1.67 -11.64 4.95
CA LEU A 133 -2.17 -12.94 4.52
C LEU A 133 -3.26 -12.81 3.44
N PHE A 134 -4.15 -11.83 3.52
CA PHE A 134 -5.11 -11.54 2.44
C PHE A 134 -4.43 -11.13 1.14
N TYR A 135 -3.34 -10.34 1.20
CA TYR A 135 -2.54 -10.05 0.01
C TYR A 135 -1.95 -11.31 -0.61
N LEU A 136 -1.37 -12.20 0.20
CA LEU A 136 -0.84 -13.47 -0.28
C LEU A 136 -1.92 -14.32 -0.92
N ALA A 137 -3.06 -14.49 -0.27
CA ALA A 137 -4.19 -15.25 -0.80
C ALA A 137 -4.68 -14.67 -2.13
N TYR A 138 -4.80 -13.33 -2.25
CA TYR A 138 -5.17 -12.66 -3.48
C TYR A 138 -4.17 -12.92 -4.60
N ILE A 139 -2.88 -12.76 -4.34
CA ILE A 139 -1.80 -12.98 -5.32
C ILE A 139 -1.76 -14.45 -5.75
N PHE A 140 -1.83 -15.39 -4.80
CA PHE A 140 -1.80 -16.83 -5.10
C PHE A 140 -3.03 -17.28 -5.86
N SER A 141 -4.21 -16.72 -5.63
CA SER A 141 -5.40 -17.02 -6.44
C SER A 141 -5.16 -16.77 -7.94
N TRP A 142 -4.43 -15.71 -8.29
CA TRP A 142 -4.05 -15.40 -9.67
C TRP A 142 -2.92 -16.27 -10.22
N LYS A 143 -2.03 -16.78 -9.37
CA LYS A 143 -0.90 -17.64 -9.80
C LYS A 143 -1.30 -19.09 -9.97
N LEU A 144 -2.14 -19.61 -9.08
CA LEU A 144 -2.48 -21.04 -9.03
C LEU A 144 -3.66 -21.40 -9.95
N ILE A 145 -4.60 -20.49 -10.14
CA ILE A 145 -5.79 -20.74 -10.94
C ILE A 145 -5.55 -20.30 -12.37
N LYS A 146 -5.43 -21.25 -13.30
CA LYS A 146 -5.14 -20.99 -14.72
C LYS A 146 -6.29 -20.32 -15.46
N ASP A 147 -7.55 -20.66 -15.09
CA ASP A 147 -8.74 -20.07 -15.70
C ASP A 147 -8.92 -18.64 -15.19
N PHE A 148 -8.92 -17.68 -16.13
CA PHE A 148 -9.03 -16.25 -15.81
C PHE A 148 -10.33 -15.90 -15.07
N GLN A 149 -11.47 -16.49 -15.48
CA GLN A 149 -12.76 -16.15 -14.88
C GLN A 149 -12.87 -16.69 -13.45
N LYS A 150 -12.40 -17.93 -13.23
CA LYS A 150 -12.34 -18.53 -11.88
C LYS A 150 -11.37 -17.78 -10.98
N ALA A 151 -10.16 -17.47 -11.46
CA ALA A 151 -9.18 -16.67 -10.71
C ALA A 151 -9.76 -15.30 -10.32
N ASN A 152 -10.37 -14.62 -11.28
CA ASN A 152 -11.00 -13.32 -11.08
C ASN A 152 -12.13 -13.37 -10.03
N LYS A 153 -12.99 -14.38 -10.09
CA LYS A 153 -14.09 -14.53 -9.12
C LYS A 153 -13.55 -14.79 -7.71
N ILE A 154 -12.61 -15.72 -7.56
CA ILE A 154 -12.03 -16.09 -6.26
C ILE A 154 -11.24 -14.92 -5.66
N SER A 155 -10.38 -14.26 -6.46
CA SER A 155 -9.63 -13.09 -5.99
C SER A 155 -10.55 -11.94 -5.59
N SER A 156 -11.67 -11.74 -6.30
CA SER A 156 -12.65 -10.72 -5.93
C SER A 156 -13.32 -11.01 -4.58
N PHE A 157 -13.66 -12.27 -4.28
CA PHE A 157 -14.16 -12.62 -2.95
C PHE A 157 -13.11 -12.38 -1.86
N ILE A 158 -11.86 -12.76 -2.09
CA ILE A 158 -10.75 -12.49 -1.15
C ILE A 158 -10.59 -10.98 -0.92
N GLY A 159 -10.63 -10.17 -2.00
CA GLY A 159 -10.53 -8.72 -1.91
C GLY A 159 -11.66 -8.09 -1.09
N ILE A 160 -12.89 -8.55 -1.26
CA ILE A 160 -14.05 -8.06 -0.50
C ILE A 160 -13.93 -8.46 0.98
N ILE A 161 -13.70 -9.75 1.26
CA ILE A 161 -13.61 -10.26 2.64
C ILE A 161 -12.45 -9.56 3.38
N GLY A 162 -11.28 -9.45 2.75
CA GLY A 162 -10.14 -8.76 3.36
C GLY A 162 -10.37 -7.26 3.58
N SER A 163 -11.27 -6.62 2.82
CA SER A 163 -11.58 -5.20 3.02
C SER A 163 -12.34 -4.93 4.32
N PHE A 164 -13.08 -5.91 4.86
CA PHE A 164 -13.68 -5.79 6.20
C PHE A 164 -12.65 -5.71 7.33
N ASN A 165 -11.41 -6.12 7.08
CA ASN A 165 -10.31 -5.99 8.03
C ASN A 165 -9.74 -4.55 8.10
N LEU A 166 -9.95 -3.71 7.08
CA LEU A 166 -9.40 -2.35 7.05
C LEU A 166 -9.95 -1.44 8.16
N PRO A 167 -11.27 -1.39 8.42
CA PRO A 167 -11.80 -0.67 9.59
C PRO A 167 -11.22 -1.16 10.91
N VAL A 168 -11.01 -2.47 11.07
CA VAL A 168 -10.39 -3.03 12.29
C VAL A 168 -8.99 -2.47 12.48
N ILE A 169 -8.14 -2.45 11.43
CA ILE A 169 -6.81 -1.84 11.51
C ILE A 169 -6.92 -0.35 11.86
N LYS A 170 -7.82 0.39 11.21
CA LYS A 170 -7.92 1.85 11.38
C LYS A 170 -8.40 2.24 12.77
N TYR A 171 -9.44 1.57 13.28
CA TYR A 171 -10.14 1.95 14.51
C TYR A 171 -9.81 1.07 15.71
N SER A 172 -8.88 0.10 15.58
CA SER A 172 -8.51 -0.82 16.65
C SER A 172 -8.08 -0.13 17.92
N VAL A 173 -7.38 1.01 17.82
CA VAL A 173 -6.92 1.79 18.99
C VAL A 173 -8.07 2.48 19.72
N ASP A 174 -9.14 2.82 18.98
CA ASP A 174 -10.33 3.47 19.53
C ASP A 174 -11.30 2.43 20.15
N TRP A 175 -11.29 1.20 19.63
CA TRP A 175 -12.23 0.13 20.05
C TRP A 175 -11.67 -0.79 21.12
N TRP A 176 -10.36 -0.96 21.19
CA TRP A 176 -9.68 -1.88 22.12
C TRP A 176 -8.46 -1.23 22.76
N ASN A 177 -8.08 -1.71 23.93
CA ASN A 177 -6.80 -1.35 24.56
C ASN A 177 -5.65 -1.97 23.74
N THR A 178 -4.78 -1.12 23.21
CA THR A 178 -3.57 -1.53 22.49
C THR A 178 -2.38 -0.72 22.97
N LEU A 179 -1.17 -1.24 22.80
CA LEU A 179 0.06 -0.47 23.06
C LEU A 179 0.34 0.56 21.96
N HIS A 180 -0.33 0.42 20.81
CA HIS A 180 -0.14 1.32 19.69
C HIS A 180 -0.78 2.69 19.96
N GLN A 181 -0.04 3.76 19.66
CA GLN A 181 -0.52 5.14 19.83
C GLN A 181 -1.72 5.44 18.92
N PRO A 182 -2.59 6.36 19.36
CA PRO A 182 -3.62 6.96 18.49
C PRO A 182 -3.03 7.59 17.24
N SER A 183 -3.84 7.70 16.20
CA SER A 183 -3.40 8.33 14.95
C SER A 183 -3.12 9.81 15.13
N SER A 184 -1.87 10.25 14.88
CA SER A 184 -1.49 11.67 14.90
C SER A 184 -2.02 12.45 13.69
N LEU A 185 -2.50 11.76 12.65
CA LEU A 185 -3.09 12.34 11.45
C LEU A 185 -4.50 11.82 11.29
N THR A 186 -5.47 12.72 11.39
CA THR A 186 -6.90 12.44 11.18
C THR A 186 -7.46 13.37 10.12
N LEU A 187 -8.61 13.02 9.53
CA LEU A 187 -9.29 13.87 8.57
C LEU A 187 -10.15 14.96 9.23
N THR A 188 -10.39 14.83 10.54
CA THR A 188 -11.37 15.65 11.28
C THR A 188 -10.73 16.61 12.27
N SER A 189 -9.43 16.50 12.53
CA SER A 189 -8.71 17.38 13.46
C SER A 189 -7.34 17.76 12.92
N ALA A 190 -6.79 18.86 13.44
CA ALA A 190 -5.42 19.26 13.14
C ALA A 190 -4.42 18.15 13.56
N PRO A 191 -3.31 17.99 12.83
CA PRO A 191 -2.25 17.06 13.22
C PRO A 191 -1.76 17.34 14.66
N THR A 192 -1.60 16.30 15.45
CA THR A 192 -1.05 16.40 16.82
C THR A 192 0.49 16.37 16.84
N ILE A 193 1.11 16.17 15.69
CA ILE A 193 2.57 16.12 15.48
C ILE A 193 3.07 17.53 15.10
N HIS A 194 4.21 17.92 15.65
CA HIS A 194 4.83 19.20 15.33
C HIS A 194 5.23 19.31 13.85
N TYR A 195 5.14 20.50 13.26
CA TYR A 195 5.39 20.69 11.81
C TYR A 195 6.80 20.27 11.38
N THR A 196 7.82 20.38 12.24
CA THR A 196 9.19 19.93 11.95
C THR A 196 9.31 18.42 11.72
N MET A 197 8.39 17.65 12.27
CA MET A 197 8.28 16.19 12.05
C MET A 197 7.26 15.89 10.95
N LEU A 198 6.22 16.70 10.80
CA LEU A 198 5.16 16.51 9.81
C LEU A 198 5.67 16.71 8.37
N ILE A 199 6.50 17.75 8.14
CA ILE A 199 7.03 18.04 6.81
C ILE A 199 7.83 16.86 6.24
N PRO A 200 8.86 16.31 6.92
CA PRO A 200 9.57 15.14 6.42
C PRO A 200 8.68 13.91 6.25
N LEU A 201 7.68 13.73 7.10
CA LEU A 201 6.71 12.64 6.96
C LEU A 201 5.91 12.76 5.65
N ILE A 202 5.43 13.95 5.32
CA ILE A 202 4.71 14.22 4.07
C ILE A 202 5.63 14.01 2.87
N VAL A 203 6.87 14.50 2.92
CA VAL A 203 7.86 14.33 1.84
C VAL A 203 8.13 12.84 1.59
N MET A 204 8.35 12.05 2.64
CA MET A 204 8.54 10.61 2.53
C MET A 204 7.29 9.91 1.97
N PHE A 205 6.10 10.32 2.41
CA PHE A 205 4.84 9.78 1.89
C PHE A 205 4.71 10.03 0.38
N ILE A 206 4.99 11.26 -0.08
CA ILE A 206 4.98 11.61 -1.51
C ILE A 206 5.99 10.75 -2.28
N GLY A 207 7.21 10.60 -1.78
CA GLY A 207 8.25 9.79 -2.40
C GLY A 207 7.83 8.32 -2.56
N MET A 208 7.24 7.72 -1.53
CA MET A 208 6.77 6.33 -1.56
C MET A 208 5.52 6.17 -2.45
N VAL A 209 4.65 7.17 -2.55
CA VAL A 209 3.53 7.17 -3.49
C VAL A 209 4.02 7.22 -4.94
N ILE A 210 5.02 8.05 -5.25
CA ILE A 210 5.64 8.09 -6.59
C ILE A 210 6.26 6.73 -6.92
N TYR A 211 7.00 6.12 -5.99
CA TYR A 211 7.54 4.77 -6.14
C TYR A 211 6.43 3.76 -6.46
N SER A 212 5.36 3.76 -5.67
CA SER A 212 4.22 2.86 -5.86
C SER A 212 3.56 3.06 -7.23
N LEU A 213 3.44 4.31 -7.68
CA LEU A 213 2.89 4.65 -9.00
C LEU A 213 3.77 4.10 -10.14
N ILE A 214 5.09 4.22 -10.03
CA ILE A 214 6.03 3.68 -11.03
C ILE A 214 5.85 2.16 -11.15
N ILE A 215 5.91 1.45 -10.02
CA ILE A 215 5.76 -0.02 -10.02
C ILE A 215 4.36 -0.43 -10.51
N PHE A 216 3.32 0.32 -10.12
CA PHE A 216 1.97 0.08 -10.62
C PHE A 216 1.88 0.19 -12.15
N LEU A 217 2.43 1.25 -12.73
CA LEU A 217 2.42 1.46 -14.19
C LEU A 217 3.15 0.33 -14.92
N MET A 218 4.29 -0.13 -14.40
CA MET A 218 5.06 -1.24 -14.96
C MET A 218 4.29 -2.56 -14.87
N ASN A 219 3.75 -2.89 -13.70
CA ASN A 219 2.96 -4.11 -13.47
C ASN A 219 1.70 -4.10 -14.35
N TYR A 220 0.99 -2.98 -14.39
CA TYR A 220 -0.24 -2.85 -15.17
C TYR A 220 0.01 -3.00 -16.67
N LYS A 221 1.08 -2.41 -17.19
CA LYS A 221 1.52 -2.60 -18.59
C LYS A 221 1.78 -4.09 -18.87
N THR A 222 2.47 -4.77 -17.96
CA THR A 222 2.77 -6.21 -18.07
C THR A 222 1.48 -7.05 -18.08
N GLU A 223 0.54 -6.79 -17.19
CA GLU A 223 -0.72 -7.52 -17.12
C GLU A 223 -1.62 -7.28 -18.34
N LEU A 224 -1.60 -6.06 -18.90
CA LEU A 224 -2.29 -5.75 -20.15
C LEU A 224 -1.71 -6.52 -21.35
N ILE A 225 -0.37 -6.64 -21.44
CA ILE A 225 0.30 -7.40 -22.49
C ILE A 225 -0.08 -8.89 -22.37
N LYS A 226 0.06 -9.48 -21.19
CA LYS A 226 -0.32 -10.87 -20.93
C LYS A 226 -1.79 -11.14 -21.31
N PHE A 227 -2.69 -10.24 -20.93
CA PHE A 227 -4.12 -10.37 -21.25
C PHE A 227 -4.39 -10.33 -22.75
N LYS A 228 -3.67 -9.49 -23.51
CA LYS A 228 -3.80 -9.42 -24.98
C LYS A 228 -3.24 -10.65 -25.68
N LEU A 229 -2.10 -11.17 -25.22
CA LEU A 229 -1.48 -12.38 -25.77
C LEU A 229 -2.38 -13.61 -25.57
N ASN A 230 -2.89 -13.81 -24.38
CA ASN A 230 -3.79 -14.93 -24.08
C ASN A 230 -5.12 -14.91 -24.87
N LYS A 231 -5.51 -13.74 -25.37
CA LYS A 231 -6.67 -13.59 -26.26
C LYS A 231 -6.39 -14.01 -27.70
N LYS A 232 -5.11 -13.93 -28.16
CA LYS A 232 -4.71 -14.27 -29.52
C LYS A 232 -4.43 -15.77 -29.71
N THR A 233 -4.15 -16.48 -28.61
CA THR A 233 -3.93 -17.93 -28.61
C THR A 233 -5.04 -18.61 -27.82
N PRO A 234 -6.27 -18.77 -28.35
CA PRO A 234 -7.27 -19.59 -27.70
C PRO A 234 -6.77 -21.04 -27.71
N LYS A 235 -6.72 -21.64 -26.49
CA LYS A 235 -6.52 -23.08 -26.36
C LYS A 235 -7.78 -23.81 -26.75
#